data_6164a2897421aa9b0a5590ea24ad181f
#
_entry.id   6164a2897421aa9b0a5590ea24ad181f
#
_cell.length_a   1.000
_cell.length_b   1.000
_cell.length_c   1.000
_cell.angle_alpha   90.00
_cell.angle_beta   90.00
_cell.angle_gamma   90.00
#
_symmetry.space_group_name_H-M   'P 1'
#
loop_
_entity.id
_entity.type
_entity.pdbx_description
1 polymer ?
#
loop_
_entity_poly.entity_id
_entity_poly.type
_entity_poly.pdbx_seq_one_letter_code
_entity_poly.pdbx_strand_id
1 'polypeptide(L)'
;MLKTLAKSLREFKGVSIATPLLVSMEVVLECTIPFIIAELVDNIDKGCDLSVILKYGGILVLMAILSLTFGMLAGMTCAKASCGFAKNLRHDMFYSIQDFSFENIDRFSTSSLVTRLTTDIMHVQNAFMMLIRTAIRAPFMLIFAFVMAFRMGGKMAAIFFLVIPVLGTGLYFIIRKTMPLFRKVFKKYDALNSSIQENIKGIRVVKSFVREKHESHKFGVAAEDVCRDFTKAERILVLNSPLMQFCMYCVMIFVLTFGSYLVITTNGLALNVGKMSALLTYNFMMLSSLMMLSMIFVMLTMAAESCKRIAEVINEKPTLASPENAIFDVADGSIEFEDVSFRYSEKAENMALSDIDLKIKSGETIGIIGGTGSSKSTLIQLISRLYDATEGVVRVGGRDVREYDLESLRNNVAVVLQKNILFSGTIKDNLRWGDKNATDEEMAEACRLSHADEFINTFSDGYDHYVEQGGANLSGGQKQRLCIARALLKKPKILILDDSTSAVDTRTDASIRAAMREYIPETTKLIIAQRTASVEDADRIIIMDGGRISAVGTHSELLANNEIYKEIYTSQNKAGAGDEE
;
A
#
# COMPACT_ATOMS: atom_id res chain seq x y z
N MET A 1 5.61 15.87 5.64
CA MET A 1 4.98 15.27 4.44
C MET A 1 5.70 15.64 3.15
N LEU A 2 5.59 16.86 2.58
CA LEU A 2 6.23 17.23 1.30
C LEU A 2 7.75 17.07 1.32
N LYS A 3 8.44 17.45 2.40
CA LYS A 3 9.90 17.27 2.55
C LYS A 3 10.30 15.79 2.51
N THR A 4 9.49 14.89 3.10
CA THR A 4 9.74 13.44 3.10
C THR A 4 9.64 12.89 1.67
N LEU A 5 8.53 13.18 0.98
CA LEU A 5 8.32 12.72 -0.40
C LEU A 5 9.36 13.30 -1.37
N ALA A 6 9.75 14.57 -1.19
CA ALA A 6 10.76 15.20 -2.04
C ALA A 6 12.16 14.53 -1.94
N LYS A 7 12.48 13.84 -0.83
CA LYS A 7 13.72 13.07 -0.71
C LYS A 7 13.78 11.93 -1.73
N SER A 8 12.63 11.33 -2.07
CA SER A 8 12.52 10.23 -3.04
C SER A 8 12.72 10.66 -4.50
N LEU A 9 12.89 11.96 -4.79
CA LEU A 9 13.28 12.44 -6.12
C LEU A 9 14.68 12.02 -6.54
N ARG A 10 15.62 11.89 -5.59
CA ARG A 10 17.00 11.41 -5.79
C ARG A 10 17.62 11.83 -7.13
N GLU A 11 17.94 10.87 -8.01
CA GLU A 11 18.54 11.06 -9.34
C GLU A 11 17.63 11.77 -10.35
N PHE A 12 16.33 11.87 -10.09
CA PHE A 12 15.37 12.50 -11.01
C PHE A 12 15.17 14.01 -10.78
N LYS A 13 15.91 14.63 -9.85
CA LYS A 13 15.82 16.08 -9.57
C LYS A 13 16.11 16.94 -10.80
N GLY A 14 17.19 16.61 -11.54
CA GLY A 14 17.58 17.36 -12.74
C GLY A 14 16.49 17.33 -13.82
N VAL A 15 15.92 16.16 -14.08
CA VAL A 15 14.84 15.97 -15.06
C VAL A 15 13.56 16.66 -14.61
N SER A 16 13.27 16.66 -13.31
CA SER A 16 12.12 17.35 -12.71
C SER A 16 12.20 18.86 -12.85
N ILE A 17 13.39 19.45 -12.85
CA ILE A 17 13.61 20.89 -13.07
C ILE A 17 13.63 21.23 -14.57
N ALA A 18 14.14 20.32 -15.40
CA ALA A 18 14.18 20.53 -16.86
C ALA A 18 12.75 20.62 -17.46
N THR A 19 11.81 19.83 -16.95
CA THR A 19 10.41 19.83 -17.45
C THR A 19 9.76 21.21 -17.38
N PRO A 20 9.71 21.94 -16.25
CA PRO A 20 9.19 23.31 -16.18
C PRO A 20 9.85 24.28 -17.15
N LEU A 21 11.18 24.18 -17.32
CA LEU A 21 11.91 25.05 -18.25
C LEU A 21 11.50 24.81 -19.70
N LEU A 22 11.42 23.54 -20.12
CA LEU A 22 10.98 23.18 -21.47
C LEU A 22 9.55 23.59 -21.74
N VAL A 23 8.65 23.38 -20.77
CA VAL A 23 7.26 23.84 -20.84
C VAL A 23 7.16 25.36 -20.95
N SER A 24 7.99 26.11 -20.22
CA SER A 24 8.01 27.56 -20.30
C SER A 24 8.43 28.04 -21.69
N MET A 25 9.42 27.39 -22.32
CA MET A 25 9.83 27.70 -23.68
C MET A 25 8.74 27.37 -24.72
N GLU A 26 8.07 26.23 -24.56
CA GLU A 26 6.90 25.84 -25.35
C GLU A 26 5.80 26.92 -25.30
N VAL A 27 5.43 27.39 -24.10
CA VAL A 27 4.39 28.41 -23.88
C VAL A 27 4.78 29.74 -24.52
N VAL A 28 6.05 30.18 -24.41
CA VAL A 28 6.54 31.41 -25.05
C VAL A 28 6.35 31.35 -26.56
N LEU A 29 6.71 30.23 -27.20
CA LEU A 29 6.53 30.03 -28.62
C LEU A 29 5.03 30.05 -29.01
N GLU A 30 4.19 29.29 -28.29
CA GLU A 30 2.76 29.23 -28.53
C GLU A 30 2.07 30.61 -28.41
N CYS A 31 2.45 31.39 -27.40
CA CYS A 31 1.89 32.75 -27.26
C CYS A 31 2.45 33.77 -28.28
N THR A 32 3.60 33.47 -28.91
CA THR A 32 4.17 34.33 -29.94
C THR A 32 3.58 34.06 -31.32
N ILE A 33 3.12 32.85 -31.60
CA ILE A 33 2.49 32.49 -32.91
C ILE A 33 1.33 33.42 -33.31
N PRO A 34 0.31 33.71 -32.44
CA PRO A 34 -0.78 34.61 -32.81
C PRO A 34 -0.32 36.04 -33.12
N PHE A 35 0.79 36.49 -32.48
CA PHE A 35 1.40 37.79 -32.80
C PHE A 35 1.92 37.83 -34.24
N ILE A 36 2.66 36.79 -34.66
CA ILE A 36 3.21 36.71 -36.03
C ILE A 36 2.09 36.53 -37.06
N ILE A 37 1.04 35.77 -36.73
CA ILE A 37 -0.15 35.63 -37.58
C ILE A 37 -0.82 37.01 -37.78
N ALA A 38 -0.93 37.80 -36.70
CA ALA A 38 -1.48 39.14 -36.80
C ALA A 38 -0.68 40.05 -37.74
N GLU A 39 0.65 40.03 -37.66
CA GLU A 39 1.51 40.77 -38.56
C GLU A 39 1.38 40.30 -40.02
N LEU A 40 1.26 39.01 -40.26
CA LEU A 40 1.03 38.43 -41.58
C LEU A 40 -0.31 38.92 -42.15
N VAL A 41 -1.40 38.83 -41.36
CA VAL A 41 -2.75 39.30 -41.79
C VAL A 41 -2.73 40.78 -42.11
N ASP A 42 -2.07 41.61 -41.31
CA ASP A 42 -1.95 43.04 -41.54
C ASP A 42 -1.14 43.40 -42.82
N ASN A 43 -0.13 42.58 -43.15
CA ASN A 43 0.63 42.76 -44.41
C ASN A 43 -0.20 42.33 -45.62
N ILE A 44 -0.99 41.26 -45.52
CA ILE A 44 -1.91 40.82 -46.58
C ILE A 44 -2.98 41.90 -46.87
N ASP A 45 -3.57 42.46 -45.80
CA ASP A 45 -4.57 43.55 -45.93
C ASP A 45 -4.01 44.79 -46.65
N LYS A 46 -2.72 45.07 -46.51
CA LYS A 46 -2.00 46.15 -47.20
C LYS A 46 -1.55 45.80 -48.61
N GLY A 47 -1.81 44.59 -49.10
CA GLY A 47 -1.45 44.16 -50.45
C GLY A 47 0.03 43.80 -50.61
N CYS A 48 0.58 42.94 -49.72
CA CYS A 48 1.98 42.51 -49.75
C CYS A 48 2.30 41.52 -50.89
N ASP A 49 3.59 41.45 -51.26
CA ASP A 49 4.11 40.48 -52.22
C ASP A 49 4.09 39.05 -51.68
N LEU A 50 4.01 38.07 -52.57
CA LEU A 50 4.06 36.66 -52.25
C LEU A 50 5.32 36.29 -51.44
N SER A 51 6.46 36.96 -51.67
CA SER A 51 7.70 36.79 -50.94
C SER A 51 7.57 37.05 -49.43
N VAL A 52 6.76 38.01 -49.03
CA VAL A 52 6.47 38.35 -47.63
C VAL A 52 5.63 37.24 -46.99
N ILE A 53 4.59 36.75 -47.70
CA ILE A 53 3.75 35.63 -47.21
C ILE A 53 4.59 34.39 -47.00
N LEU A 54 5.46 34.03 -47.95
CA LEU A 54 6.36 32.88 -47.82
C LEU A 54 7.35 33.02 -46.65
N LYS A 55 7.89 34.23 -46.42
CA LYS A 55 8.75 34.51 -45.28
C LYS A 55 8.04 34.29 -43.94
N TYR A 56 6.87 34.88 -43.73
CA TYR A 56 6.10 34.68 -42.48
C TYR A 56 5.61 33.25 -42.35
N GLY A 57 5.19 32.61 -43.44
CA GLY A 57 4.85 31.18 -43.47
C GLY A 57 6.02 30.29 -43.01
N GLY A 58 7.24 30.55 -43.53
CA GLY A 58 8.44 29.85 -43.12
C GLY A 58 8.76 30.03 -41.62
N ILE A 59 8.61 31.27 -41.09
CA ILE A 59 8.80 31.55 -39.65
C ILE A 59 7.78 30.79 -38.82
N LEU A 60 6.49 30.78 -39.22
CA LEU A 60 5.45 30.05 -38.48
C LEU A 60 5.69 28.55 -38.48
N VAL A 61 6.12 27.95 -39.61
CA VAL A 61 6.51 26.55 -39.69
C VAL A 61 7.67 26.25 -38.76
N LEU A 62 8.71 27.08 -38.75
CA LEU A 62 9.85 26.93 -37.86
C LEU A 62 9.42 26.97 -36.39
N MET A 63 8.59 27.95 -36.02
CA MET A 63 8.07 28.09 -34.66
C MET A 63 7.22 26.88 -34.25
N ALA A 64 6.39 26.36 -35.15
CA ALA A 64 5.57 25.19 -34.92
C ALA A 64 6.46 23.94 -34.65
N ILE A 65 7.53 23.76 -35.45
CA ILE A 65 8.51 22.69 -35.26
C ILE A 65 9.24 22.85 -33.93
N LEU A 66 9.66 24.06 -33.56
CA LEU A 66 10.32 24.32 -32.28
C LEU A 66 9.36 24.07 -31.11
N SER A 67 8.12 24.54 -31.18
CA SER A 67 7.08 24.29 -30.17
C SER A 67 6.82 22.77 -29.98
N LEU A 68 6.67 22.05 -31.10
CA LEU A 68 6.54 20.58 -31.09
C LEU A 68 7.74 19.92 -30.41
N THR A 69 8.95 20.36 -30.73
CA THR A 69 10.18 19.80 -30.16
C THR A 69 10.26 20.02 -28.65
N PHE A 70 10.00 21.26 -28.17
CA PHE A 70 9.97 21.55 -26.74
C PHE A 70 8.84 20.81 -26.02
N GLY A 71 7.66 20.74 -26.61
CA GLY A 71 6.52 19.99 -26.07
C GLY A 71 6.80 18.49 -25.95
N MET A 72 7.45 17.90 -26.95
CA MET A 72 7.87 16.50 -26.94
C MET A 72 8.94 16.24 -25.87
N LEU A 73 9.99 17.07 -25.81
CA LEU A 73 11.04 16.96 -24.80
C LEU A 73 10.48 17.17 -23.38
N ALA A 74 9.56 18.13 -23.19
CA ALA A 74 8.86 18.34 -21.93
C ALA A 74 8.01 17.12 -21.53
N GLY A 75 7.34 16.48 -22.49
CA GLY A 75 6.59 15.25 -22.27
C GLY A 75 7.49 14.09 -21.84
N MET A 76 8.60 13.87 -22.56
CA MET A 76 9.56 12.80 -22.25
C MET A 76 10.21 12.99 -20.87
N THR A 77 10.66 14.21 -20.57
CA THR A 77 11.27 14.53 -19.27
C THR A 77 10.27 14.41 -18.14
N CYS A 78 9.03 14.86 -18.34
CA CYS A 78 7.94 14.74 -17.39
C CYS A 78 7.60 13.26 -17.08
N ALA A 79 7.47 12.42 -18.09
CA ALA A 79 7.23 11.00 -17.92
C ALA A 79 8.38 10.32 -17.15
N LYS A 80 9.64 10.58 -17.55
CA LYS A 80 10.83 10.05 -16.86
C LYS A 80 10.89 10.50 -15.39
N ALA A 81 10.61 11.76 -15.10
CA ALA A 81 10.60 12.30 -13.75
C ALA A 81 9.50 11.67 -12.88
N SER A 82 8.26 11.60 -13.38
CA SER A 82 7.12 11.10 -12.63
C SER A 82 7.18 9.59 -12.38
N CYS A 83 7.55 8.80 -13.39
CA CYS A 83 7.73 7.35 -13.24
C CYS A 83 8.92 7.02 -12.32
N GLY A 84 10.04 7.77 -12.46
CA GLY A 84 11.20 7.61 -11.60
C GLY A 84 10.90 7.96 -10.14
N PHE A 85 10.17 9.03 -9.91
CA PHE A 85 9.70 9.41 -8.57
C PHE A 85 8.81 8.32 -7.95
N ALA A 86 7.86 7.78 -8.71
CA ALA A 86 6.99 6.70 -8.24
C ALA A 86 7.76 5.40 -7.97
N LYS A 87 8.78 5.07 -8.80
CA LYS A 87 9.69 3.95 -8.53
C LYS A 87 10.38 4.10 -7.19
N ASN A 88 10.96 5.27 -6.92
CA ASN A 88 11.67 5.53 -5.67
C ASN A 88 10.72 5.53 -4.46
N LEU A 89 9.50 6.06 -4.60
CA LEU A 89 8.50 5.97 -3.53
C LEU A 89 8.11 4.53 -3.21
N ARG A 90 7.91 3.67 -4.22
CA ARG A 90 7.64 2.24 -4.00
C ARG A 90 8.81 1.56 -3.30
N HIS A 91 10.02 1.87 -3.72
CA HIS A 91 11.22 1.37 -3.07
C HIS A 91 11.25 1.79 -1.60
N ASP A 92 11.16 3.09 -1.31
CA ASP A 92 11.27 3.61 0.05
C ASP A 92 10.19 3.04 0.97
N MET A 93 8.94 2.97 0.48
CA MET A 93 7.84 2.35 1.23
C MET A 93 8.05 0.87 1.47
N PHE A 94 8.46 0.11 0.44
CA PHE A 94 8.65 -1.32 0.55
C PHE A 94 9.74 -1.66 1.56
N TYR A 95 10.86 -0.94 1.52
CA TYR A 95 11.95 -1.12 2.47
C TYR A 95 11.52 -0.73 3.90
N SER A 96 10.81 0.39 4.07
CA SER A 96 10.26 0.74 5.39
C SER A 96 9.32 -0.34 5.94
N ILE A 97 8.50 -0.96 5.09
CA ILE A 97 7.59 -2.06 5.51
C ILE A 97 8.38 -3.32 5.90
N GLN A 98 9.51 -3.61 5.24
CA GLN A 98 10.35 -4.76 5.63
C GLN A 98 11.00 -4.56 7.01
N ASP A 99 11.27 -3.31 7.39
CA ASP A 99 11.84 -2.98 8.70
C ASP A 99 10.78 -2.93 9.83
N PHE A 100 9.48 -2.98 9.50
CA PHE A 100 8.40 -2.88 10.48
C PHE A 100 8.40 -4.07 11.45
N SER A 101 8.13 -3.76 12.72
CA SER A 101 7.77 -4.77 13.72
C SER A 101 6.32 -5.24 13.52
N PHE A 102 5.93 -6.33 14.18
CA PHE A 102 4.56 -6.84 14.14
C PHE A 102 3.54 -5.80 14.61
N GLU A 103 3.86 -5.03 15.65
CA GLU A 103 3.01 -3.93 16.14
C GLU A 103 2.74 -2.88 15.06
N ASN A 104 3.76 -2.48 14.27
CA ASN A 104 3.56 -1.56 13.15
C ASN A 104 2.64 -2.17 12.07
N ILE A 105 2.83 -3.48 11.75
CA ILE A 105 2.01 -4.18 10.74
C ILE A 105 0.56 -4.28 11.20
N ASP A 106 0.31 -4.59 12.46
CA ASP A 106 -1.04 -4.67 13.04
C ASP A 106 -1.77 -3.32 12.96
N ARG A 107 -1.04 -2.21 13.21
CA ARG A 107 -1.57 -0.86 13.13
C ARG A 107 -2.00 -0.48 11.71
N PHE A 108 -1.24 -0.84 10.69
CA PHE A 108 -1.50 -0.42 9.30
C PHE A 108 -2.45 -1.34 8.53
N SER A 109 -2.63 -2.56 8.92
CA SER A 109 -3.26 -3.67 8.17
C SER A 109 -2.63 -3.94 6.79
N THR A 110 -2.54 -5.19 6.40
CA THR A 110 -1.92 -5.62 5.14
C THR A 110 -2.64 -5.04 3.90
N SER A 111 -3.96 -5.01 3.90
CA SER A 111 -4.76 -4.47 2.79
C SER A 111 -4.53 -2.97 2.59
N SER A 112 -4.38 -2.21 3.68
CA SER A 112 -4.06 -0.78 3.63
C SER A 112 -2.66 -0.55 3.05
N LEU A 113 -1.66 -1.32 3.45
CA LEU A 113 -0.28 -1.22 2.92
C LEU A 113 -0.23 -1.52 1.41
N VAL A 114 -0.95 -2.55 0.95
CA VAL A 114 -1.07 -2.86 -0.48
C VAL A 114 -1.69 -1.70 -1.27
N THR A 115 -2.79 -1.11 -0.76
CA THR A 115 -3.45 0.04 -1.40
C THR A 115 -2.50 1.25 -1.49
N ARG A 116 -1.70 1.50 -0.44
CA ARG A 116 -0.71 2.59 -0.40
C ARG A 116 0.42 2.36 -1.41
N LEU A 117 0.92 1.12 -1.55
CA LEU A 117 1.98 0.76 -2.51
C LEU A 117 1.52 0.79 -3.98
N THR A 118 0.23 0.65 -4.25
CA THR A 118 -0.34 0.59 -5.60
C THR A 118 -1.09 1.88 -5.95
N THR A 119 -2.30 2.03 -5.47
CA THR A 119 -3.22 3.10 -5.85
C THR A 119 -2.76 4.48 -5.38
N ASP A 120 -2.32 4.61 -4.12
CA ASP A 120 -1.90 5.91 -3.60
C ASP A 120 -0.65 6.43 -4.29
N ILE A 121 0.33 5.57 -4.58
CA ILE A 121 1.53 5.98 -5.34
C ILE A 121 1.14 6.41 -6.76
N MET A 122 0.16 5.75 -7.40
CA MET A 122 -0.31 6.15 -8.72
C MET A 122 -0.97 7.54 -8.68
N HIS A 123 -1.78 7.84 -7.66
CA HIS A 123 -2.34 9.18 -7.47
C HIS A 123 -1.27 10.24 -7.26
N VAL A 124 -0.25 9.95 -6.46
CA VAL A 124 0.87 10.86 -6.21
C VAL A 124 1.73 11.04 -7.47
N GLN A 125 1.97 9.99 -8.23
CA GLN A 125 2.68 10.05 -9.52
C GLN A 125 1.96 10.97 -10.50
N ASN A 126 0.64 10.82 -10.66
CA ASN A 126 -0.16 11.64 -11.57
C ASN A 126 -0.22 13.10 -11.11
N ALA A 127 -0.36 13.34 -9.80
CA ALA A 127 -0.31 14.68 -9.24
C ALA A 127 1.07 15.34 -9.45
N PHE A 128 2.15 14.60 -9.28
CA PHE A 128 3.50 15.10 -9.53
C PHE A 128 3.71 15.42 -11.01
N MET A 129 3.25 14.57 -11.92
CA MET A 129 3.28 14.82 -13.37
C MET A 129 2.54 16.12 -13.72
N MET A 130 1.33 16.30 -13.16
CA MET A 130 0.57 17.54 -13.36
C MET A 130 1.25 18.76 -12.74
N LEU A 131 1.88 18.60 -11.58
CA LEU A 131 2.56 19.69 -10.88
C LEU A 131 3.73 20.24 -11.70
N ILE A 132 4.59 19.38 -12.24
CA ILE A 132 5.82 19.81 -12.95
C ILE A 132 5.56 20.24 -14.41
N ARG A 133 4.42 19.87 -15.00
CA ARG A 133 4.06 20.23 -16.38
C ARG A 133 2.90 21.21 -16.43
N THR A 134 1.72 20.78 -16.02
CA THR A 134 0.48 21.53 -16.25
C THR A 134 0.30 22.70 -15.30
N ALA A 135 0.72 22.54 -14.03
CA ALA A 135 0.64 23.62 -13.04
C ALA A 135 1.65 24.75 -13.29
N ILE A 136 2.68 24.49 -14.11
CA ILE A 136 3.59 25.55 -14.61
C ILE A 136 3.04 26.14 -15.89
N ARG A 137 2.59 25.28 -16.85
CA ARG A 137 2.06 25.71 -18.14
C ARG A 137 0.89 26.68 -18.00
N ALA A 138 -0.11 26.34 -17.18
CA ALA A 138 -1.35 27.10 -17.13
C ALA A 138 -1.19 28.55 -16.61
N PRO A 139 -0.50 28.84 -15.47
CA PRO A 139 -0.27 30.21 -15.05
C PRO A 139 0.62 30.99 -16.04
N PHE A 140 1.67 30.34 -16.58
CA PHE A 140 2.56 30.95 -17.54
C PHE A 140 1.82 31.37 -18.81
N MET A 141 0.97 30.48 -19.36
CA MET A 141 0.13 30.74 -20.52
C MET A 141 -0.87 31.86 -20.24
N LEU A 142 -1.50 31.86 -19.07
CA LEU A 142 -2.44 32.91 -18.66
C LEU A 142 -1.76 34.28 -18.64
N ILE A 143 -0.60 34.38 -17.97
CA ILE A 143 0.14 35.64 -17.82
C ILE A 143 0.67 36.11 -19.18
N PHE A 144 1.31 35.22 -19.97
CA PHE A 144 1.88 35.57 -21.27
C PHE A 144 0.82 35.96 -22.27
N ALA A 145 -0.29 35.20 -22.38
CA ALA A 145 -1.40 35.53 -23.27
C ALA A 145 -2.06 36.86 -22.86
N PHE A 146 -2.16 37.14 -21.55
CA PHE A 146 -2.66 38.43 -21.05
C PHE A 146 -1.75 39.60 -21.43
N VAL A 147 -0.44 39.46 -21.23
CA VAL A 147 0.56 40.48 -21.61
C VAL A 147 0.53 40.74 -23.13
N MET A 148 0.48 39.68 -23.94
CA MET A 148 0.41 39.81 -25.40
C MET A 148 -0.91 40.40 -25.88
N ALA A 149 -2.04 40.01 -25.29
CA ALA A 149 -3.34 40.63 -25.58
C ALA A 149 -3.36 42.12 -25.25
N PHE A 150 -2.74 42.54 -24.13
CA PHE A 150 -2.63 43.95 -23.77
C PHE A 150 -1.74 44.73 -24.73
N ARG A 151 -0.62 44.13 -25.17
CA ARG A 151 0.30 44.73 -26.14
C ARG A 151 -0.34 44.92 -27.52
N MET A 152 -1.19 43.97 -27.94
CA MET A 152 -1.85 43.99 -29.25
C MET A 152 -3.12 44.86 -29.27
N GLY A 153 -3.96 44.73 -28.24
CA GLY A 153 -5.29 45.34 -28.19
C GLY A 153 -5.36 46.65 -27.41
N GLY A 154 -4.27 47.01 -26.65
CA GLY A 154 -4.26 48.21 -25.84
C GLY A 154 -5.48 48.29 -24.89
N LYS A 155 -6.28 49.36 -25.00
CA LYS A 155 -7.47 49.57 -24.17
C LYS A 155 -8.55 48.49 -24.37
N MET A 156 -8.60 47.81 -25.53
CA MET A 156 -9.55 46.71 -25.79
C MET A 156 -9.26 45.49 -24.90
N ALA A 157 -8.00 45.25 -24.54
CA ALA A 157 -7.64 44.17 -23.65
C ALA A 157 -8.15 44.37 -22.20
N ALA A 158 -8.66 45.56 -21.86
CA ALA A 158 -9.25 45.82 -20.54
C ALA A 158 -10.45 44.92 -20.23
N ILE A 159 -11.13 44.36 -21.24
CA ILE A 159 -12.23 43.39 -21.05
C ILE A 159 -11.76 42.14 -20.26
N PHE A 160 -10.49 41.74 -20.41
CA PHE A 160 -9.94 40.59 -19.70
C PHE A 160 -9.81 40.84 -18.21
N PHE A 161 -9.58 42.08 -17.75
CA PHE A 161 -9.61 42.46 -16.32
C PHE A 161 -11.01 42.27 -15.71
N LEU A 162 -12.07 42.31 -16.53
CA LEU A 162 -13.43 42.05 -16.07
C LEU A 162 -13.76 40.55 -16.09
N VAL A 163 -13.44 39.87 -17.19
CA VAL A 163 -13.89 38.49 -17.44
C VAL A 163 -13.07 37.47 -16.64
N ILE A 164 -11.75 37.64 -16.49
CA ILE A 164 -10.92 36.74 -15.73
C ILE A 164 -11.36 36.64 -14.25
N PRO A 165 -11.60 37.75 -13.51
CA PRO A 165 -12.15 37.66 -12.15
C PRO A 165 -13.55 37.04 -12.09
N VAL A 166 -14.42 37.32 -13.06
CA VAL A 166 -15.77 36.74 -13.12
C VAL A 166 -15.69 35.21 -13.28
N LEU A 167 -14.90 34.74 -14.23
CA LEU A 167 -14.68 33.32 -14.42
C LEU A 167 -13.98 32.69 -13.19
N GLY A 168 -12.93 33.34 -12.66
CA GLY A 168 -12.20 32.86 -11.49
C GLY A 168 -13.08 32.74 -10.24
N THR A 169 -13.93 33.73 -9.98
CA THR A 169 -14.89 33.67 -8.87
C THR A 169 -15.95 32.60 -9.09
N GLY A 170 -16.47 32.45 -10.31
CA GLY A 170 -17.39 31.38 -10.66
C GLY A 170 -16.80 30.00 -10.44
N LEU A 171 -15.58 29.76 -10.92
CA LEU A 171 -14.83 28.52 -10.69
C LEU A 171 -14.57 28.26 -9.20
N TYR A 172 -14.19 29.28 -8.44
CA TYR A 172 -13.99 29.17 -7.01
C TYR A 172 -15.27 28.71 -6.29
N PHE A 173 -16.43 29.28 -6.61
CA PHE A 173 -17.71 28.87 -6.02
C PHE A 173 -18.11 27.44 -6.41
N ILE A 174 -17.88 27.05 -7.68
CA ILE A 174 -18.11 25.68 -8.15
C ILE A 174 -17.25 24.71 -7.34
N ILE A 175 -15.94 24.94 -7.25
CA ILE A 175 -15.00 24.09 -6.51
C ILE A 175 -15.39 24.02 -5.04
N ARG A 176 -15.65 25.16 -4.41
CA ARG A 176 -15.99 25.23 -2.98
C ARG A 176 -17.25 24.43 -2.62
N LYS A 177 -18.26 24.42 -3.51
CA LYS A 177 -19.49 23.64 -3.32
C LYS A 177 -19.31 22.14 -3.66
N THR A 178 -18.51 21.84 -4.65
CA THR A 178 -18.36 20.46 -5.17
C THR A 178 -17.43 19.61 -4.30
N MET A 179 -16.36 20.18 -3.75
CA MET A 179 -15.37 19.45 -2.92
C MET A 179 -15.95 18.68 -1.72
N PRO A 180 -16.84 19.28 -0.88
CA PRO A 180 -17.43 18.53 0.23
C PRO A 180 -18.35 17.40 -0.23
N LEU A 181 -19.03 17.59 -1.38
CA LEU A 181 -19.86 16.55 -1.98
C LEU A 181 -19.02 15.36 -2.45
N PHE A 182 -17.90 15.60 -3.15
CA PHE A 182 -16.98 14.54 -3.56
C PHE A 182 -16.40 13.79 -2.37
N ARG A 183 -15.98 14.47 -1.30
CA ARG A 183 -15.51 13.81 -0.08
C ARG A 183 -16.57 12.87 0.51
N LYS A 184 -17.84 13.27 0.49
CA LYS A 184 -18.95 12.42 0.95
C LYS A 184 -19.15 11.22 0.03
N VAL A 185 -19.10 11.43 -1.28
CA VAL A 185 -19.21 10.38 -2.29
C VAL A 185 -18.09 9.35 -2.12
N PHE A 186 -16.83 9.79 -1.97
CA PHE A 186 -15.71 8.87 -1.80
C PHE A 186 -15.83 8.02 -0.54
N LYS A 187 -16.28 8.57 0.59
CA LYS A 187 -16.56 7.77 1.80
C LYS A 187 -17.62 6.71 1.58
N LYS A 188 -18.68 7.04 0.84
CA LYS A 188 -19.72 6.05 0.49
C LYS A 188 -19.20 5.01 -0.50
N TYR A 189 -18.34 5.41 -1.42
CA TYR A 189 -17.71 4.52 -2.37
C TYR A 189 -16.77 3.51 -1.68
N ASP A 190 -16.01 3.96 -0.69
CA ASP A 190 -15.18 3.09 0.15
C ASP A 190 -16.03 2.06 0.92
N ALA A 191 -17.17 2.50 1.49
CA ALA A 191 -18.12 1.61 2.17
C ALA A 191 -18.74 0.58 1.21
N LEU A 192 -19.09 1.02 -0.01
CA LEU A 192 -19.60 0.13 -1.07
C LEU A 192 -18.55 -0.91 -1.47
N ASN A 193 -17.30 -0.49 -1.69
CA ASN A 193 -16.20 -1.39 -2.02
C ASN A 193 -15.93 -2.41 -0.91
N SER A 194 -15.98 -1.99 0.36
CA SER A 194 -15.84 -2.91 1.51
C SER A 194 -16.96 -3.95 1.54
N SER A 195 -18.21 -3.54 1.26
CA SER A 195 -19.34 -4.45 1.17
C SER A 195 -19.21 -5.45 0.01
N ILE A 196 -18.70 -4.99 -1.15
CA ILE A 196 -18.40 -5.87 -2.30
C ILE A 196 -17.34 -6.90 -1.92
N GLN A 197 -16.24 -6.49 -1.30
CA GLN A 197 -15.18 -7.39 -0.88
C GLN A 197 -15.67 -8.44 0.14
N GLU A 198 -16.49 -8.02 1.10
CA GLU A 198 -17.13 -8.92 2.07
C GLU A 198 -17.99 -9.95 1.36
N ASN A 199 -18.86 -9.51 0.45
CA ASN A 199 -19.76 -10.38 -0.31
C ASN A 199 -18.99 -11.38 -1.17
N ILE A 200 -17.96 -10.92 -1.91
CA ILE A 200 -17.14 -11.80 -2.76
C ILE A 200 -16.37 -12.83 -1.91
N LYS A 201 -15.79 -12.42 -0.78
CA LYS A 201 -15.13 -13.35 0.16
C LYS A 201 -16.11 -14.36 0.74
N GLY A 202 -17.31 -13.90 1.08
CA GLY A 202 -18.40 -14.72 1.63
C GLY A 202 -19.31 -15.37 0.58
N ILE A 203 -18.97 -15.37 -0.71
CA ILE A 203 -19.91 -15.78 -1.78
C ILE A 203 -20.44 -17.21 -1.62
N ARG A 204 -19.58 -18.11 -1.08
CA ARG A 204 -20.00 -19.49 -0.80
C ARG A 204 -21.09 -19.53 0.27
N VAL A 205 -21.01 -18.67 1.29
CA VAL A 205 -22.02 -18.53 2.35
C VAL A 205 -23.31 -17.96 1.75
N VAL A 206 -23.22 -16.88 0.96
CA VAL A 206 -24.37 -16.28 0.28
C VAL A 206 -25.10 -17.33 -0.56
N LYS A 207 -24.34 -18.17 -1.30
CA LYS A 207 -24.89 -19.26 -2.13
C LYS A 207 -25.49 -20.37 -1.30
N SER A 208 -24.83 -20.84 -0.24
CA SER A 208 -25.30 -21.93 0.60
C SER A 208 -26.57 -21.57 1.37
N PHE A 209 -26.76 -20.30 1.72
CA PHE A 209 -27.97 -19.81 2.41
C PHE A 209 -29.03 -19.20 1.47
N VAL A 210 -28.82 -19.27 0.13
CA VAL A 210 -29.74 -18.75 -0.90
C VAL A 210 -30.09 -17.27 -0.65
N ARG A 211 -29.10 -16.44 -0.34
CA ARG A 211 -29.27 -15.02 0.03
C ARG A 211 -28.90 -14.03 -1.08
N GLU A 212 -28.77 -14.48 -2.32
CA GLU A 212 -28.37 -13.64 -3.46
C GLU A 212 -29.30 -12.43 -3.67
N LYS A 213 -30.62 -12.63 -3.55
CA LYS A 213 -31.57 -11.54 -3.71
C LYS A 213 -31.45 -10.48 -2.62
N HIS A 214 -31.16 -10.90 -1.38
CA HIS A 214 -30.92 -9.98 -0.25
C HIS A 214 -29.66 -9.15 -0.48
N GLU A 215 -28.56 -9.80 -0.83
CA GLU A 215 -27.29 -9.13 -1.08
C GLU A 215 -27.37 -8.21 -2.32
N SER A 216 -28.04 -8.63 -3.40
CA SER A 216 -28.29 -7.79 -4.57
C SER A 216 -29.12 -6.54 -4.24
N HIS A 217 -30.12 -6.66 -3.37
CA HIS A 217 -30.92 -5.52 -2.91
C HIS A 217 -30.09 -4.56 -2.04
N LYS A 218 -29.33 -5.10 -1.08
CA LYS A 218 -28.40 -4.32 -0.21
C LYS A 218 -27.40 -3.53 -1.05
N PHE A 219 -26.78 -4.19 -2.03
CA PHE A 219 -25.87 -3.56 -2.98
C PHE A 219 -26.59 -2.48 -3.82
N GLY A 220 -27.79 -2.77 -4.34
CA GLY A 220 -28.58 -1.83 -5.13
C GLY A 220 -28.87 -0.52 -4.39
N VAL A 221 -29.29 -0.61 -3.12
CA VAL A 221 -29.54 0.57 -2.26
C VAL A 221 -28.26 1.39 -2.06
N ALA A 222 -27.13 0.74 -1.78
CA ALA A 222 -25.86 1.42 -1.58
C ALA A 222 -25.36 2.06 -2.89
N ALA A 223 -25.50 1.38 -4.03
CA ALA A 223 -25.13 1.90 -5.34
C ALA A 223 -25.99 3.10 -5.75
N GLU A 224 -27.31 3.06 -5.50
CA GLU A 224 -28.23 4.17 -5.76
C GLU A 224 -27.90 5.39 -4.90
N ASP A 225 -27.51 5.19 -3.65
CA ASP A 225 -27.07 6.27 -2.75
C ASP A 225 -25.79 6.96 -3.24
N VAL A 226 -24.82 6.19 -3.75
CA VAL A 226 -23.60 6.71 -4.37
C VAL A 226 -23.96 7.47 -5.65
N CYS A 227 -24.79 6.87 -6.52
CA CYS A 227 -25.25 7.47 -7.77
C CYS A 227 -25.93 8.84 -7.53
N ARG A 228 -26.84 8.91 -6.56
CA ARG A 228 -27.56 10.14 -6.21
C ARG A 228 -26.63 11.26 -5.73
N ASP A 229 -25.68 10.95 -4.85
CA ASP A 229 -24.75 11.94 -4.32
C ASP A 229 -23.70 12.35 -5.38
N PHE A 230 -23.25 11.40 -6.20
CA PHE A 230 -22.36 11.66 -7.34
C PHE A 230 -23.03 12.58 -8.37
N THR A 231 -24.28 12.27 -8.74
CA THR A 231 -25.08 13.12 -9.66
C THR A 231 -25.24 14.55 -9.14
N LYS A 232 -25.43 14.75 -7.83
CA LYS A 232 -25.48 16.09 -7.23
C LYS A 232 -24.15 16.84 -7.37
N ALA A 233 -23.03 16.16 -7.16
CA ALA A 233 -21.70 16.75 -7.31
C ALA A 233 -21.42 17.11 -8.77
N GLU A 234 -21.71 16.19 -9.70
CA GLU A 234 -21.52 16.38 -11.14
C GLU A 234 -22.40 17.48 -11.71
N ARG A 235 -23.67 17.62 -11.30
CA ARG A 235 -24.55 18.71 -11.71
C ARG A 235 -23.96 20.09 -11.44
N ILE A 236 -23.21 20.25 -10.35
CA ILE A 236 -22.53 21.52 -10.04
C ILE A 236 -21.26 21.64 -10.87
N LEU A 237 -20.49 20.56 -11.02
CA LEU A 237 -19.23 20.56 -11.76
C LEU A 237 -19.45 20.84 -13.26
N VAL A 238 -20.52 20.29 -13.85
CA VAL A 238 -20.87 20.49 -15.27
C VAL A 238 -21.10 21.98 -15.60
N LEU A 239 -21.49 22.82 -14.63
CA LEU A 239 -21.62 24.27 -14.84
C LEU A 239 -20.30 24.96 -15.22
N ASN A 240 -19.17 24.30 -15.01
CA ASN A 240 -17.85 24.82 -15.36
C ASN A 240 -17.74 25.12 -16.88
N SER A 241 -18.13 24.15 -17.72
CA SER A 241 -18.06 24.30 -19.19
C SER A 241 -18.98 25.38 -19.74
N PRO A 242 -20.28 25.45 -19.41
CA PRO A 242 -21.16 26.55 -19.83
C PRO A 242 -20.68 27.93 -19.35
N LEU A 243 -20.18 28.03 -18.11
CA LEU A 243 -19.66 29.29 -17.59
C LEU A 243 -18.46 29.79 -18.40
N MET A 244 -17.54 28.89 -18.71
CA MET A 244 -16.38 29.17 -19.55
C MET A 244 -16.81 29.62 -20.96
N GLN A 245 -17.73 28.86 -21.59
CA GLN A 245 -18.23 29.20 -22.93
C GLN A 245 -18.94 30.53 -22.94
N PHE A 246 -19.77 30.83 -21.95
CA PHE A 246 -20.43 32.12 -21.80
C PHE A 246 -19.42 33.26 -21.73
N CYS A 247 -18.40 33.16 -20.88
CA CYS A 247 -17.34 34.16 -20.79
C CYS A 247 -16.58 34.31 -22.12
N MET A 248 -16.29 33.18 -22.81
CA MET A 248 -15.62 33.18 -24.10
C MET A 248 -16.43 33.92 -25.16
N TYR A 249 -17.73 33.63 -25.25
CA TYR A 249 -18.62 34.31 -26.23
C TYR A 249 -18.83 35.78 -25.87
N CYS A 250 -18.94 36.14 -24.59
CA CYS A 250 -19.03 37.56 -24.19
C CYS A 250 -17.80 38.36 -24.66
N VAL A 251 -16.59 37.82 -24.44
CA VAL A 251 -15.36 38.48 -24.93
C VAL A 251 -15.32 38.51 -26.46
N MET A 252 -15.68 37.41 -27.12
CA MET A 252 -15.69 37.31 -28.58
C MET A 252 -16.64 38.35 -29.20
N ILE A 253 -17.88 38.46 -28.69
CA ILE A 253 -18.86 39.45 -29.15
C ILE A 253 -18.34 40.87 -28.92
N PHE A 254 -17.77 41.13 -27.73
CA PHE A 254 -17.20 42.43 -27.42
C PHE A 254 -16.04 42.80 -28.38
N VAL A 255 -15.07 41.88 -28.56
CA VAL A 255 -13.92 42.11 -29.44
C VAL A 255 -14.36 42.30 -30.90
N LEU A 256 -15.30 41.48 -31.37
CA LEU A 256 -15.82 41.63 -32.73
C LEU A 256 -16.60 42.94 -32.92
N THR A 257 -17.50 43.30 -32.00
CA THR A 257 -18.35 44.49 -32.13
C THR A 257 -17.53 45.78 -31.97
N PHE A 258 -16.87 45.95 -30.83
CA PHE A 258 -16.08 47.15 -30.56
C PHE A 258 -14.77 47.20 -31.34
N GLY A 259 -14.18 46.04 -31.60
CA GLY A 259 -12.99 45.93 -32.44
C GLY A 259 -13.26 46.36 -33.88
N SER A 260 -14.33 45.84 -34.51
CA SER A 260 -14.73 46.25 -35.85
C SER A 260 -15.10 47.75 -35.92
N TYR A 261 -15.81 48.25 -34.90
CA TYR A 261 -16.10 49.68 -34.79
C TYR A 261 -14.80 50.51 -34.75
N LEU A 262 -13.81 50.14 -33.97
CA LEU A 262 -12.51 50.81 -33.90
C LEU A 262 -11.73 50.69 -35.20
N VAL A 263 -11.71 49.55 -35.85
CA VAL A 263 -11.03 49.34 -37.14
C VAL A 263 -11.61 50.28 -38.20
N ILE A 264 -12.94 50.38 -38.30
CA ILE A 264 -13.63 51.21 -39.29
C ILE A 264 -13.44 52.72 -38.99
N THR A 265 -13.67 53.14 -37.73
CA THR A 265 -13.62 54.56 -37.37
C THR A 265 -12.24 55.17 -37.36
N THR A 266 -11.19 54.36 -37.10
CA THR A 266 -9.80 54.80 -37.06
C THR A 266 -9.01 54.44 -38.31
N ASN A 267 -9.66 53.87 -39.34
CA ASN A 267 -9.01 53.37 -40.56
C ASN A 267 -7.80 52.45 -40.22
N GLY A 268 -7.94 51.58 -39.22
CA GLY A 268 -6.90 50.65 -38.80
C GLY A 268 -5.77 51.24 -37.95
N LEU A 269 -5.76 52.55 -37.63
CA LEU A 269 -4.68 53.18 -36.85
C LEU A 269 -4.65 52.73 -35.38
N ALA A 270 -5.80 52.59 -34.74
CA ALA A 270 -5.87 52.16 -33.34
C ALA A 270 -5.88 50.63 -33.21
N LEU A 271 -6.61 49.94 -34.06
CA LEU A 271 -6.70 48.48 -34.11
C LEU A 271 -6.86 48.04 -35.57
N ASN A 272 -6.11 47.04 -36.00
CA ASN A 272 -6.21 46.45 -37.33
C ASN A 272 -6.77 45.01 -37.26
N VAL A 273 -7.10 44.44 -38.42
CA VAL A 273 -7.77 43.13 -38.54
C VAL A 273 -6.90 42.02 -37.94
N GLY A 274 -5.58 42.07 -38.17
CA GLY A 274 -4.64 41.07 -37.60
C GLY A 274 -4.59 41.09 -36.08
N LYS A 275 -4.52 42.31 -35.47
CA LYS A 275 -4.56 42.43 -33.99
C LYS A 275 -5.89 41.96 -33.40
N MET A 276 -7.01 42.21 -34.08
CA MET A 276 -8.32 41.72 -33.66
C MET A 276 -8.38 40.19 -33.69
N SER A 277 -7.84 39.54 -34.71
CA SER A 277 -7.73 38.09 -34.81
C SER A 277 -6.85 37.51 -33.69
N ALA A 278 -5.71 38.16 -33.39
CA ALA A 278 -4.85 37.74 -32.26
C ALA A 278 -5.57 37.83 -30.91
N LEU A 279 -6.36 38.89 -30.67
CA LEU A 279 -7.15 39.03 -29.43
C LEU A 279 -8.14 37.89 -29.23
N LEU A 280 -8.78 37.42 -30.31
CA LEU A 280 -9.69 36.26 -30.25
C LEU A 280 -8.93 34.98 -29.87
N THR A 281 -7.73 34.80 -30.42
CA THR A 281 -6.89 33.65 -30.08
C THR A 281 -6.40 33.69 -28.62
N TYR A 282 -5.93 34.87 -28.14
CA TYR A 282 -5.52 35.04 -26.74
C TYR A 282 -6.70 34.87 -25.78
N ASN A 283 -7.94 35.26 -26.16
CA ASN A 283 -9.12 34.97 -25.37
C ASN A 283 -9.26 33.46 -25.10
N PHE A 284 -9.19 32.66 -26.16
CA PHE A 284 -9.26 31.20 -26.03
C PHE A 284 -8.14 30.65 -25.14
N MET A 285 -6.90 31.10 -25.34
CA MET A 285 -5.74 30.67 -24.57
C MET A 285 -5.87 31.00 -23.07
N MET A 286 -6.31 32.21 -22.71
CA MET A 286 -6.48 32.62 -21.31
C MET A 286 -7.58 31.84 -20.59
N LEU A 287 -8.74 31.69 -21.24
CA LEU A 287 -9.87 31.01 -20.61
C LEU A 287 -9.63 29.50 -20.46
N SER A 288 -9.00 28.86 -21.46
CA SER A 288 -8.58 27.45 -21.36
C SER A 288 -7.54 27.23 -20.27
N SER A 289 -6.60 28.15 -20.07
CA SER A 289 -5.62 28.10 -18.98
C SER A 289 -6.29 28.18 -17.60
N LEU A 290 -7.32 29.02 -17.45
CA LEU A 290 -8.07 29.13 -16.21
C LEU A 290 -8.83 27.83 -15.88
N MET A 291 -9.45 27.21 -16.90
CA MET A 291 -10.10 25.89 -16.75
C MET A 291 -9.10 24.82 -16.33
N MET A 292 -7.91 24.82 -16.93
CA MET A 292 -6.83 23.89 -16.61
C MET A 292 -6.36 24.07 -15.15
N LEU A 293 -6.22 25.30 -14.65
CA LEU A 293 -5.91 25.59 -13.25
C LEU A 293 -6.96 25.02 -12.29
N SER A 294 -8.25 25.13 -12.64
CA SER A 294 -9.34 24.54 -11.85
C SER A 294 -9.21 23.03 -11.72
N MET A 295 -8.92 22.34 -12.84
CA MET A 295 -8.73 20.88 -12.85
C MET A 295 -7.52 20.46 -12.02
N ILE A 296 -6.40 21.17 -12.11
CA ILE A 296 -5.19 20.89 -11.32
C ILE A 296 -5.48 20.99 -9.83
N PHE A 297 -6.21 22.02 -9.40
CA PHE A 297 -6.55 22.20 -7.99
C PHE A 297 -7.32 20.99 -7.42
N VAL A 298 -8.30 20.47 -8.15
CA VAL A 298 -9.06 19.28 -7.76
C VAL A 298 -8.14 18.07 -7.64
N MET A 299 -7.30 17.82 -8.65
CA MET A 299 -6.38 16.66 -8.66
C MET A 299 -5.35 16.72 -7.54
N LEU A 300 -4.76 17.90 -7.27
CA LEU A 300 -3.81 18.06 -6.15
C LEU A 300 -4.47 17.85 -4.79
N THR A 301 -5.72 18.28 -4.64
CA THR A 301 -6.45 18.05 -3.39
C THR A 301 -6.74 16.58 -3.15
N MET A 302 -7.10 15.82 -4.20
CA MET A 302 -7.28 14.37 -4.11
C MET A 302 -5.97 13.65 -3.77
N ALA A 303 -4.86 14.05 -4.40
CA ALA A 303 -3.56 13.46 -4.15
C ALA A 303 -2.99 13.79 -2.76
N ALA A 304 -3.43 14.88 -2.13
CA ALA A 304 -2.91 15.30 -0.82
C ALA A 304 -3.15 14.25 0.27
N GLU A 305 -4.29 13.54 0.25
CA GLU A 305 -4.58 12.47 1.20
C GLU A 305 -3.69 11.24 0.94
N SER A 306 -3.49 10.87 -0.33
CA SER A 306 -2.56 9.79 -0.70
C SER A 306 -1.11 10.14 -0.31
N CYS A 307 -0.69 11.39 -0.48
CA CYS A 307 0.62 11.87 -0.02
C CYS A 307 0.78 11.72 1.50
N LYS A 308 -0.27 12.00 2.28
CA LYS A 308 -0.27 11.86 3.74
C LYS A 308 -0.10 10.40 4.14
N ARG A 309 -0.89 9.50 3.56
CA ARG A 309 -0.84 8.05 3.83
C ARG A 309 0.52 7.44 3.49
N ILE A 310 1.14 7.84 2.37
CA ILE A 310 2.49 7.40 2.00
C ILE A 310 3.53 7.92 2.99
N ALA A 311 3.43 9.22 3.35
CA ALA A 311 4.37 9.82 4.28
C ALA A 311 4.27 9.22 5.70
N GLU A 312 3.10 8.76 6.12
CA GLU A 312 2.91 8.01 7.37
C GLU A 312 3.77 6.74 7.38
N VAL A 313 3.72 5.94 6.30
CA VAL A 313 4.51 4.69 6.19
C VAL A 313 6.01 4.97 6.17
N ILE A 314 6.47 5.94 5.35
CA ILE A 314 7.91 6.24 5.22
C ILE A 314 8.49 6.83 6.50
N ASN A 315 7.70 7.56 7.31
CA ASN A 315 8.16 8.18 8.56
C ASN A 315 7.94 7.27 9.78
N GLU A 316 7.21 6.18 9.63
CA GLU A 316 7.01 5.23 10.71
C GLU A 316 8.34 4.55 11.05
N LYS A 317 8.65 4.49 12.32
CA LYS A 317 9.84 3.81 12.81
C LYS A 317 9.46 2.44 13.37
N PRO A 318 10.28 1.42 13.15
CA PRO A 318 10.07 0.14 13.81
C PRO A 318 10.06 0.34 15.33
N THR A 319 9.09 -0.28 16.00
CA THR A 319 8.99 -0.23 17.47
C THR A 319 10.04 -1.12 18.12
N LEU A 320 10.52 -2.13 17.41
CA LEU A 320 11.59 -3.03 17.83
C LEU A 320 12.83 -2.80 16.98
N ALA A 321 13.97 -2.65 17.63
CA ALA A 321 15.27 -2.53 16.98
C ALA A 321 16.33 -3.31 17.79
N SER A 322 17.38 -3.75 17.12
CA SER A 322 18.57 -4.28 17.80
C SER A 322 19.27 -3.16 18.56
N PRO A 323 19.75 -3.39 19.79
CA PRO A 323 20.51 -2.41 20.55
C PRO A 323 21.88 -2.13 19.90
N GLU A 324 22.49 -0.99 20.19
CA GLU A 324 23.82 -0.64 19.64
C GLU A 324 24.93 -1.65 20.02
N ASN A 325 24.84 -2.25 21.21
CA ASN A 325 25.76 -3.29 21.71
C ASN A 325 25.09 -4.67 21.69
N ALA A 326 24.47 -5.05 20.58
CA ALA A 326 23.72 -6.30 20.44
C ALA A 326 24.62 -7.52 20.64
N ILE A 327 24.04 -8.56 21.28
CA ILE A 327 24.65 -9.88 21.42
C ILE A 327 24.23 -10.74 20.22
N PHE A 328 25.19 -11.37 19.56
CA PHE A 328 24.95 -12.17 18.36
C PHE A 328 24.87 -13.68 18.61
N ASP A 329 25.40 -14.17 19.74
CA ASP A 329 25.38 -15.59 20.05
C ASP A 329 24.37 -15.90 21.16
N VAL A 330 23.48 -16.86 20.88
CA VAL A 330 22.54 -17.42 21.86
C VAL A 330 23.20 -18.65 22.47
N ALA A 331 23.45 -18.65 23.76
CA ALA A 331 24.25 -19.68 24.42
C ALA A 331 23.60 -21.07 24.31
N ASP A 332 22.34 -21.21 24.70
CA ASP A 332 21.55 -22.44 24.67
C ASP A 332 20.07 -22.20 24.44
N GLY A 333 19.24 -23.25 24.51
CA GLY A 333 17.79 -23.19 24.32
C GLY A 333 17.00 -22.98 25.63
N SER A 334 17.61 -22.52 26.72
CA SER A 334 16.87 -22.24 27.96
C SER A 334 15.99 -21.00 27.81
N ILE A 335 14.82 -21.02 28.45
CA ILE A 335 13.86 -19.92 28.41
C ILE A 335 13.40 -19.59 29.81
N GLU A 336 13.37 -18.31 30.18
CA GLU A 336 12.90 -17.86 31.47
C GLU A 336 12.01 -16.63 31.33
N PHE A 337 10.86 -16.67 31.98
CA PHE A 337 9.95 -15.54 32.17
C PHE A 337 10.02 -15.15 33.63
N GLU A 338 10.30 -13.89 33.93
CA GLU A 338 10.39 -13.32 35.28
C GLU A 338 9.34 -12.21 35.40
N ASP A 339 8.23 -12.47 36.09
CA ASP A 339 7.11 -11.54 36.37
C ASP A 339 6.61 -10.84 35.09
N VAL A 340 6.39 -11.63 34.02
CA VAL A 340 6.09 -11.08 32.70
C VAL A 340 4.61 -10.81 32.53
N SER A 341 4.28 -9.54 32.23
CA SER A 341 2.97 -9.10 31.78
C SER A 341 3.03 -8.43 30.41
N PHE A 342 2.00 -8.61 29.58
CA PHE A 342 1.97 -8.10 28.22
C PHE A 342 0.58 -7.66 27.77
N ARG A 343 0.54 -6.56 27.01
CA ARG A 343 -0.65 -6.09 26.27
C ARG A 343 -0.27 -5.62 24.87
N TYR A 344 -1.13 -5.89 23.89
CA TYR A 344 -0.91 -5.54 22.48
C TYR A 344 -1.00 -4.03 22.18
N SER A 345 -1.61 -3.26 23.05
CA SER A 345 -1.75 -1.81 22.90
C SER A 345 -1.79 -1.14 24.25
N GLU A 346 -1.13 0.01 24.40
CA GLU A 346 -1.21 0.84 25.61
C GLU A 346 -2.65 1.26 25.99
N LYS A 347 -3.55 1.26 25.00
CA LYS A 347 -4.97 1.59 25.18
C LYS A 347 -5.84 0.40 25.56
N ALA A 348 -5.29 -0.82 25.54
CA ALA A 348 -6.04 -2.01 25.92
C ALA A 348 -6.29 -2.01 27.44
N GLU A 349 -7.54 -2.21 27.86
CA GLU A 349 -7.95 -2.27 29.27
C GLU A 349 -7.43 -3.53 29.95
N ASN A 350 -7.34 -4.65 29.21
CA ASN A 350 -6.93 -5.94 29.75
C ASN A 350 -5.53 -6.33 29.29
N MET A 351 -4.76 -6.94 30.18
CA MET A 351 -3.52 -7.63 29.85
C MET A 351 -3.82 -8.91 29.05
N ALA A 352 -3.01 -9.19 28.03
CA ALA A 352 -3.04 -10.46 27.32
C ALA A 352 -2.32 -11.55 28.08
N LEU A 353 -1.24 -11.20 28.79
CA LEU A 353 -0.53 -12.06 29.76
C LEU A 353 -0.38 -11.28 31.06
N SER A 354 -0.50 -11.95 32.19
CA SER A 354 -0.35 -11.38 33.53
C SER A 354 0.44 -12.30 34.43
N ASP A 355 1.46 -11.74 35.09
CA ASP A 355 2.26 -12.39 36.15
C ASP A 355 2.77 -13.78 35.72
N ILE A 356 3.46 -13.85 34.59
CA ILE A 356 4.02 -15.12 34.08
C ILE A 356 5.41 -15.32 34.64
N ASP A 357 5.54 -16.39 35.47
CA ASP A 357 6.80 -16.92 35.96
C ASP A 357 7.00 -18.35 35.44
N LEU A 358 8.04 -18.57 34.63
CA LEU A 358 8.27 -19.87 33.99
C LEU A 358 9.75 -20.05 33.68
N LYS A 359 10.26 -21.26 33.98
CA LYS A 359 11.64 -21.70 33.65
C LYS A 359 11.60 -22.99 32.85
N ILE A 360 12.23 -22.97 31.67
CA ILE A 360 12.35 -24.09 30.74
C ILE A 360 13.85 -24.35 30.54
N LYS A 361 14.26 -25.59 30.69
CA LYS A 361 15.66 -26.01 30.49
C LYS A 361 15.94 -26.23 29.00
N SER A 362 17.21 -26.05 28.61
CA SER A 362 17.64 -26.39 27.25
C SER A 362 17.38 -27.86 26.93
N GLY A 363 16.85 -28.17 25.76
CA GLY A 363 16.50 -29.51 25.30
C GLY A 363 15.15 -30.04 25.78
N GLU A 364 14.47 -29.33 26.71
CA GLU A 364 13.19 -29.75 27.26
C GLU A 364 12.05 -29.64 26.22
N THR A 365 11.14 -30.61 26.24
CA THR A 365 9.93 -30.58 25.42
C THR A 365 8.75 -30.14 26.28
N ILE A 366 8.17 -28.99 25.97
CA ILE A 366 7.05 -28.37 26.69
C ILE A 366 5.77 -28.43 25.87
N GLY A 367 4.71 -29.00 26.43
CA GLY A 367 3.36 -28.91 25.93
C GLY A 367 2.66 -27.65 26.48
N ILE A 368 1.88 -26.93 25.66
CA ILE A 368 1.10 -25.79 26.11
C ILE A 368 -0.36 -26.01 25.71
N ILE A 369 -1.24 -26.11 26.69
CA ILE A 369 -2.69 -26.33 26.51
C ILE A 369 -3.49 -25.22 27.22
N GLY A 370 -4.70 -25.00 26.77
CA GLY A 370 -5.65 -24.06 27.37
C GLY A 370 -6.79 -23.73 26.39
N GLY A 371 -7.83 -23.13 26.89
CA GLY A 371 -8.98 -22.72 26.10
C GLY A 371 -8.64 -21.74 24.95
N THR A 372 -9.59 -21.56 24.03
CA THR A 372 -9.46 -20.53 23.01
C THR A 372 -9.42 -19.15 23.68
N GLY A 373 -8.45 -18.31 23.31
CA GLY A 373 -8.24 -16.99 23.93
C GLY A 373 -7.41 -16.99 25.22
N SER A 374 -6.86 -18.11 25.66
CA SER A 374 -6.00 -18.18 26.85
C SER A 374 -4.57 -17.62 26.66
N SER A 375 -4.29 -16.98 25.53
CA SER A 375 -3.03 -16.27 25.21
C SER A 375 -1.79 -17.15 25.00
N LYS A 376 -1.97 -18.42 24.62
CA LYS A 376 -0.86 -19.35 24.31
C LYS A 376 0.08 -18.82 23.22
N SER A 377 -0.47 -18.36 22.09
CA SER A 377 0.32 -17.79 20.98
C SER A 377 1.01 -16.49 21.40
N THR A 378 0.42 -15.72 22.31
CA THR A 378 1.04 -14.50 22.85
C THR A 378 2.31 -14.82 23.64
N LEU A 379 2.27 -15.87 24.47
CA LEU A 379 3.42 -16.31 25.27
C LEU A 379 4.64 -16.62 24.38
N ILE A 380 4.45 -17.38 23.30
CA ILE A 380 5.55 -17.77 22.42
C ILE A 380 6.09 -16.63 21.55
N GLN A 381 5.27 -15.63 21.26
CA GLN A 381 5.68 -14.45 20.47
C GLN A 381 6.71 -13.59 21.21
N LEU A 382 6.70 -13.60 22.54
CA LEU A 382 7.69 -12.89 23.35
C LEU A 382 9.06 -13.58 23.33
N ILE A 383 9.14 -14.91 23.17
CA ILE A 383 10.40 -15.67 23.11
C ILE A 383 11.21 -15.27 21.87
N SER A 384 10.57 -15.17 20.72
CA SER A 384 11.21 -14.75 19.45
C SER A 384 11.29 -13.23 19.29
N ARG A 385 10.91 -12.48 20.34
CA ARG A 385 10.86 -11.02 20.35
C ARG A 385 10.11 -10.46 19.13
N LEU A 386 8.90 -11.01 18.84
CA LEU A 386 7.98 -10.39 17.89
C LEU A 386 7.29 -9.17 18.52
N TYR A 387 7.18 -9.20 19.87
CA TYR A 387 6.78 -8.08 20.73
C TYR A 387 7.69 -8.07 21.94
N ASP A 388 7.87 -6.91 22.57
CA ASP A 388 8.54 -6.78 23.87
C ASP A 388 7.50 -6.90 25.01
N ALA A 389 7.88 -7.51 26.14
CA ALA A 389 7.05 -7.55 27.33
C ALA A 389 6.74 -6.13 27.83
N THR A 390 5.51 -5.91 28.33
CA THR A 390 5.13 -4.63 28.92
C THR A 390 5.76 -4.46 30.30
N GLU A 391 5.80 -5.53 31.08
CA GLU A 391 6.41 -5.61 32.41
C GLU A 391 7.19 -6.94 32.53
N GLY A 392 8.20 -6.97 33.38
CA GLY A 392 9.04 -8.16 33.57
C GLY A 392 10.11 -8.35 32.50
N VAL A 393 10.73 -9.53 32.51
CA VAL A 393 11.87 -9.88 31.64
C VAL A 393 11.68 -11.26 31.04
N VAL A 394 11.89 -11.38 29.74
CA VAL A 394 12.01 -12.67 29.04
C VAL A 394 13.48 -12.93 28.73
N ARG A 395 13.99 -14.08 29.13
CA ARG A 395 15.37 -14.49 28.85
C ARG A 395 15.42 -15.73 27.96
N VAL A 396 16.38 -15.73 27.06
CA VAL A 396 16.74 -16.87 26.22
C VAL A 396 18.25 -17.11 26.35
N GLY A 397 18.67 -18.34 26.60
CA GLY A 397 20.09 -18.63 26.83
C GLY A 397 20.66 -17.83 28.01
N GLY A 398 19.85 -17.57 29.05
CA GLY A 398 20.22 -16.83 30.26
C GLY A 398 20.33 -15.31 30.11
N ARG A 399 20.02 -14.72 28.93
CA ARG A 399 20.10 -13.29 28.69
C ARG A 399 18.75 -12.72 28.24
N ASP A 400 18.51 -11.46 28.58
CA ASP A 400 17.30 -10.73 28.16
C ASP A 400 17.20 -10.71 26.62
N VAL A 401 16.04 -11.06 26.08
CA VAL A 401 15.78 -11.03 24.63
C VAL A 401 16.01 -9.66 24.00
N ARG A 402 15.93 -8.58 24.79
CA ARG A 402 16.16 -7.19 24.35
C ARG A 402 17.64 -6.86 24.11
N GLU A 403 18.56 -7.66 24.65
CA GLU A 403 20.02 -7.49 24.48
C GLU A 403 20.54 -8.11 23.18
N TYR A 404 19.77 -9.00 22.56
CA TYR A 404 20.17 -9.68 21.33
C TYR A 404 19.96 -8.83 20.09
N ASP A 405 20.82 -9.08 19.09
CA ASP A 405 20.48 -8.75 17.72
C ASP A 405 19.24 -9.54 17.28
N LEU A 406 18.25 -8.85 16.68
CA LEU A 406 16.95 -9.45 16.32
C LEU A 406 17.09 -10.57 15.30
N GLU A 407 17.98 -10.44 14.32
CA GLU A 407 18.21 -11.46 13.32
C GLU A 407 18.85 -12.70 13.95
N SER A 408 19.87 -12.50 14.79
CA SER A 408 20.56 -13.57 15.50
C SER A 408 19.63 -14.34 16.45
N LEU A 409 18.81 -13.65 17.25
CA LEU A 409 17.82 -14.29 18.11
C LEU A 409 16.82 -15.11 17.28
N ARG A 410 16.24 -14.51 16.25
CA ARG A 410 15.24 -15.17 15.40
C ARG A 410 15.82 -16.29 14.56
N ASN A 411 17.12 -16.29 14.29
CA ASN A 411 17.80 -17.42 13.64
C ASN A 411 17.94 -18.63 14.58
N ASN A 412 18.02 -18.41 15.89
CA ASN A 412 18.09 -19.47 16.89
C ASN A 412 16.71 -19.90 17.43
N VAL A 413 15.65 -19.11 17.18
CA VAL A 413 14.27 -19.42 17.58
C VAL A 413 13.42 -19.59 16.32
N ALA A 414 13.15 -20.83 15.92
CA ALA A 414 12.27 -21.11 14.79
C ALA A 414 10.81 -21.24 15.25
N VAL A 415 9.90 -20.62 14.54
CA VAL A 415 8.46 -20.64 14.84
C VAL A 415 7.69 -21.16 13.63
N VAL A 416 6.91 -22.22 13.82
CA VAL A 416 5.88 -22.66 12.88
C VAL A 416 4.54 -22.09 13.34
N LEU A 417 4.03 -21.12 12.62
CA LEU A 417 2.81 -20.39 12.98
C LEU A 417 1.56 -21.22 12.70
N GLN A 418 0.46 -20.94 13.39
CA GLN A 418 -0.84 -21.57 13.19
C GLN A 418 -1.33 -21.46 11.73
N LYS A 419 -1.10 -20.31 11.08
CA LYS A 419 -1.38 -20.13 9.65
C LYS A 419 -0.15 -20.49 8.82
N ASN A 420 -0.18 -21.69 8.24
CA ASN A 420 0.90 -22.21 7.41
C ASN A 420 0.90 -21.58 6.01
N ILE A 421 1.73 -20.56 5.80
CA ILE A 421 1.83 -19.83 4.54
C ILE A 421 3.05 -20.31 3.77
N LEU A 422 2.81 -20.72 2.51
CA LEU A 422 3.84 -21.01 1.53
C LEU A 422 3.85 -19.91 0.46
N PHE A 423 5.03 -19.62 -0.07
CA PHE A 423 5.19 -18.66 -1.16
C PHE A 423 5.12 -19.37 -2.50
N SER A 424 4.69 -18.66 -3.54
CA SER A 424 4.73 -19.17 -4.91
C SER A 424 6.18 -19.41 -5.35
N GLY A 425 6.44 -20.56 -5.92
CA GLY A 425 7.78 -21.05 -6.30
C GLY A 425 7.85 -22.56 -6.14
N THR A 426 9.01 -23.15 -6.22
CA THR A 426 9.17 -24.60 -6.02
C THR A 426 9.11 -24.98 -4.54
N ILE A 427 8.95 -26.27 -4.23
CA ILE A 427 9.11 -26.78 -2.86
C ILE A 427 10.51 -26.44 -2.35
N LYS A 428 11.56 -26.61 -3.17
CA LYS A 428 12.94 -26.19 -2.84
C LYS A 428 13.03 -24.72 -2.45
N ASP A 429 12.41 -23.82 -3.22
CA ASP A 429 12.40 -22.39 -2.90
C ASP A 429 11.76 -22.13 -1.54
N ASN A 430 10.67 -22.84 -1.24
CA ASN A 430 10.00 -22.72 0.05
C ASN A 430 10.84 -23.27 1.21
N LEU A 431 11.57 -24.36 1.02
CA LEU A 431 12.45 -24.92 2.03
C LEU A 431 13.65 -24.02 2.32
N ARG A 432 14.23 -23.37 1.29
CA ARG A 432 15.34 -22.42 1.41
C ARG A 432 15.01 -21.15 2.21
N TRP A 433 13.76 -20.91 2.56
CA TRP A 433 13.43 -19.89 3.57
C TRP A 433 13.95 -20.27 4.98
N GLY A 434 14.15 -21.54 5.26
CA GLY A 434 14.79 -21.99 6.50
C GLY A 434 16.29 -21.73 6.49
N ASP A 435 16.96 -22.20 5.45
CA ASP A 435 18.36 -21.92 5.15
C ASP A 435 18.56 -21.79 3.64
N LYS A 436 19.00 -20.60 3.20
CA LYS A 436 19.24 -20.30 1.77
C LYS A 436 20.33 -21.15 1.13
N ASN A 437 21.26 -21.67 1.93
CA ASN A 437 22.40 -22.47 1.52
C ASN A 437 22.17 -23.97 1.72
N ALA A 438 20.98 -24.41 2.17
CA ALA A 438 20.68 -25.81 2.43
C ALA A 438 20.94 -26.65 1.18
N THR A 439 21.67 -27.76 1.38
CA THR A 439 21.93 -28.77 0.35
C THR A 439 20.68 -29.60 0.06
N ASP A 440 20.67 -30.32 -1.06
CA ASP A 440 19.55 -31.20 -1.38
C ASP A 440 19.39 -32.33 -0.35
N GLU A 441 20.50 -32.80 0.25
CA GLU A 441 20.52 -33.80 1.31
C GLU A 441 19.94 -33.27 2.62
N GLU A 442 20.29 -32.04 3.01
CA GLU A 442 19.73 -31.39 4.21
C GLU A 442 18.23 -31.13 4.05
N MET A 443 17.79 -30.72 2.86
CA MET A 443 16.36 -30.55 2.55
C MET A 443 15.62 -31.89 2.62
N ALA A 444 16.19 -32.94 2.07
CA ALA A 444 15.60 -34.30 2.13
C ALA A 444 15.49 -34.80 3.56
N GLU A 445 16.53 -34.60 4.38
CA GLU A 445 16.52 -34.97 5.78
C GLU A 445 15.45 -34.22 6.58
N ALA A 446 15.35 -32.90 6.42
CA ALA A 446 14.31 -32.11 7.07
C ALA A 446 12.89 -32.52 6.64
N CYS A 447 12.72 -32.88 5.36
CA CYS A 447 11.46 -33.40 4.83
C CYS A 447 11.13 -34.78 5.39
N ARG A 448 12.14 -35.64 5.59
CA ARG A 448 11.99 -36.96 6.22
C ARG A 448 11.53 -36.82 7.68
N LEU A 449 12.18 -35.92 8.45
CA LEU A 449 11.81 -35.66 9.84
C LEU A 449 10.41 -35.07 10.00
N SER A 450 9.93 -34.33 9.03
CA SER A 450 8.58 -33.76 9.01
C SER A 450 7.56 -34.65 8.28
N HIS A 451 7.95 -35.82 7.80
CA HIS A 451 7.14 -36.70 6.93
C HIS A 451 6.64 -36.01 5.64
N ALA A 452 7.31 -34.95 5.18
CA ALA A 452 6.95 -34.27 3.94
C ALA A 452 7.41 -35.03 2.71
N ASP A 453 8.48 -35.83 2.79
CA ASP A 453 9.01 -36.66 1.72
C ASP A 453 7.99 -37.67 1.17
N GLU A 454 7.10 -38.19 2.00
CA GLU A 454 6.03 -39.12 1.61
C GLU A 454 5.20 -38.59 0.45
N PHE A 455 4.73 -37.33 0.54
CA PHE A 455 3.91 -36.76 -0.53
C PHE A 455 4.76 -36.09 -1.63
N ILE A 456 5.95 -35.54 -1.30
CA ILE A 456 6.85 -34.95 -2.30
C ILE A 456 7.23 -36.01 -3.33
N ASN A 457 7.53 -37.23 -2.90
CA ASN A 457 7.88 -38.35 -3.77
C ASN A 457 6.71 -38.84 -4.67
N THR A 458 5.48 -38.39 -4.40
CA THR A 458 4.33 -38.69 -5.27
C THR A 458 4.23 -37.72 -6.45
N PHE A 459 4.90 -36.57 -6.38
CA PHE A 459 4.93 -35.63 -7.49
C PHE A 459 5.96 -36.07 -8.55
N SER A 460 5.61 -35.96 -9.82
CA SER A 460 6.49 -36.33 -10.95
C SER A 460 7.76 -35.48 -11.01
N ASP A 461 7.71 -34.27 -10.48
CA ASP A 461 8.77 -33.26 -10.43
C ASP A 461 9.40 -33.15 -9.02
N GLY A 462 8.93 -33.93 -8.05
CA GLY A 462 9.50 -34.04 -6.69
C GLY A 462 9.65 -32.68 -6.01
N TYR A 463 10.87 -32.34 -5.60
CA TYR A 463 11.17 -31.07 -4.94
C TYR A 463 11.05 -29.84 -5.83
N ASP A 464 11.05 -29.99 -7.15
CA ASP A 464 10.86 -28.91 -8.11
C ASP A 464 9.37 -28.63 -8.38
N HIS A 465 8.47 -29.38 -7.72
CA HIS A 465 7.03 -29.16 -7.80
C HIS A 465 6.66 -27.73 -7.42
N TYR A 466 5.87 -27.07 -8.31
CA TYR A 466 5.47 -25.68 -8.14
C TYR A 466 4.35 -25.53 -7.12
N VAL A 467 4.60 -24.70 -6.10
CA VAL A 467 3.64 -24.31 -5.07
C VAL A 467 2.98 -23.00 -5.49
N GLU A 468 1.65 -22.99 -5.59
CA GLU A 468 0.87 -21.79 -5.88
C GLU A 468 0.84 -20.83 -4.69
N GLN A 469 0.42 -19.58 -4.91
CA GLN A 469 0.32 -18.56 -3.87
C GLN A 469 -0.48 -19.04 -2.64
N GLY A 470 0.14 -18.99 -1.46
CA GLY A 470 -0.44 -19.50 -0.23
C GLY A 470 -0.56 -21.04 -0.17
N GLY A 471 0.07 -21.75 -1.11
CA GLY A 471 0.01 -23.20 -1.23
C GLY A 471 -1.38 -23.71 -1.64
N ALA A 472 -2.11 -22.99 -2.51
CA ALA A 472 -3.51 -23.30 -2.85
C ALA A 472 -3.68 -24.71 -3.44
N ASN A 473 -2.64 -25.24 -4.09
CA ASN A 473 -2.58 -26.59 -4.68
C ASN A 473 -2.14 -27.69 -3.70
N LEU A 474 -1.90 -27.37 -2.41
CA LEU A 474 -1.50 -28.36 -1.39
C LEU A 474 -2.58 -28.48 -0.30
N SER A 475 -2.69 -29.69 0.26
CA SER A 475 -3.58 -29.93 1.42
C SER A 475 -3.06 -29.23 2.70
N GLY A 476 -3.93 -29.03 3.70
CA GLY A 476 -3.53 -28.41 4.98
C GLY A 476 -2.38 -29.15 5.66
N GLY A 477 -2.43 -30.47 5.74
CA GLY A 477 -1.37 -31.27 6.33
C GLY A 477 -0.05 -31.26 5.54
N GLN A 478 -0.10 -31.18 4.19
CA GLN A 478 1.09 -31.01 3.35
C GLN A 478 1.78 -29.66 3.63
N LYS A 479 0.99 -28.57 3.71
CA LYS A 479 1.51 -27.23 4.08
C LYS A 479 2.17 -27.23 5.44
N GLN A 480 1.53 -27.85 6.44
CA GLN A 480 2.07 -27.96 7.80
C GLN A 480 3.41 -28.68 7.80
N ARG A 481 3.50 -29.86 7.18
CA ARG A 481 4.73 -30.64 7.09
C ARG A 481 5.86 -29.88 6.40
N LEU A 482 5.59 -29.14 5.33
CA LEU A 482 6.59 -28.27 4.67
C LEU A 482 7.03 -27.10 5.57
N CYS A 483 6.13 -26.50 6.33
CA CYS A 483 6.49 -25.43 7.27
C CYS A 483 7.34 -25.96 8.42
N ILE A 484 7.08 -27.19 8.89
CA ILE A 484 7.92 -27.88 9.89
C ILE A 484 9.31 -28.17 9.30
N ALA A 485 9.39 -28.73 8.08
CA ALA A 485 10.68 -28.98 7.40
C ALA A 485 11.49 -27.67 7.26
N ARG A 486 10.84 -26.57 6.88
CA ARG A 486 11.46 -25.24 6.80
C ARG A 486 12.04 -24.80 8.15
N ALA A 487 11.32 -25.02 9.24
CA ALA A 487 11.78 -24.66 10.56
C ALA A 487 12.96 -25.53 11.04
N LEU A 488 12.96 -26.81 10.70
CA LEU A 488 14.05 -27.76 11.02
C LEU A 488 15.35 -27.42 10.28
N LEU A 489 15.27 -26.99 9.01
CA LEU A 489 16.43 -26.57 8.23
C LEU A 489 17.20 -25.40 8.87
N LYS A 490 16.54 -24.60 9.69
CA LYS A 490 17.17 -23.52 10.46
C LYS A 490 18.12 -24.01 11.54
N LYS A 491 18.05 -25.31 11.93
CA LYS A 491 18.81 -25.93 13.03
C LYS A 491 18.73 -25.09 14.31
N PRO A 492 17.51 -24.73 14.77
CA PRO A 492 17.32 -23.78 15.85
C PRO A 492 17.67 -24.38 17.23
N LYS A 493 18.02 -23.51 18.18
CA LYS A 493 18.15 -23.90 19.61
C LYS A 493 16.76 -24.02 20.27
N ILE A 494 15.76 -23.29 19.77
CA ILE A 494 14.36 -23.35 20.22
C ILE A 494 13.46 -23.52 19.03
N LEU A 495 12.61 -24.55 19.04
CA LEU A 495 11.58 -24.80 18.02
C LEU A 495 10.20 -24.65 18.65
N ILE A 496 9.40 -23.76 18.08
CA ILE A 496 8.04 -23.45 18.52
C ILE A 496 7.05 -23.92 17.45
N LEU A 497 6.11 -24.77 17.86
CA LEU A 497 5.04 -25.31 17.02
C LEU A 497 3.70 -24.78 17.53
N ASP A 498 3.14 -23.75 16.87
CA ASP A 498 1.85 -23.14 17.27
C ASP A 498 0.70 -23.80 16.48
N ASP A 499 0.04 -24.79 17.09
CA ASP A 499 -1.07 -25.57 16.53
C ASP A 499 -0.77 -26.11 15.11
N SER A 500 0.51 -26.39 14.86
CA SER A 500 1.06 -26.64 13.53
C SER A 500 0.93 -28.11 13.09
N THR A 501 0.29 -28.96 13.87
CA THR A 501 -0.03 -30.35 13.52
C THR A 501 -1.54 -30.63 13.50
N SER A 502 -2.38 -29.63 13.69
CA SER A 502 -3.84 -29.78 13.79
C SER A 502 -4.52 -30.34 12.53
N ALA A 503 -3.93 -30.12 11.34
CA ALA A 503 -4.41 -30.67 10.07
C ALA A 503 -3.66 -31.94 9.63
N VAL A 504 -2.76 -32.46 10.48
CA VAL A 504 -2.05 -33.73 10.28
C VAL A 504 -2.80 -34.81 11.06
N ASP A 505 -2.86 -36.02 10.53
CA ASP A 505 -3.45 -37.15 11.26
C ASP A 505 -2.63 -37.53 12.50
N THR A 506 -3.29 -38.12 13.49
CA THR A 506 -2.71 -38.41 14.80
C THR A 506 -1.47 -39.30 14.73
N ARG A 507 -1.43 -40.25 13.78
CA ARG A 507 -0.30 -41.16 13.61
C ARG A 507 0.93 -40.44 13.09
N THR A 508 0.76 -39.62 12.05
CA THR A 508 1.83 -38.80 11.47
C THR A 508 2.32 -37.76 12.47
N ASP A 509 1.43 -37.10 13.23
CA ASP A 509 1.82 -36.17 14.31
C ASP A 509 2.72 -36.86 15.37
N ALA A 510 2.33 -38.05 15.85
CA ALA A 510 3.13 -38.82 16.80
C ALA A 510 4.51 -39.19 16.20
N SER A 511 4.56 -39.59 14.93
CA SER A 511 5.80 -39.90 14.22
C SER A 511 6.73 -38.69 14.08
N ILE A 512 6.19 -37.52 13.73
CA ILE A 512 6.95 -36.26 13.66
C ILE A 512 7.54 -35.89 15.02
N ARG A 513 6.76 -36.02 16.11
CA ARG A 513 7.24 -35.74 17.47
C ARG A 513 8.32 -36.73 17.91
N ALA A 514 8.16 -38.02 17.62
CA ALA A 514 9.16 -39.04 17.90
C ALA A 514 10.47 -38.76 17.14
N ALA A 515 10.40 -38.44 15.85
CA ALA A 515 11.56 -38.07 15.05
C ALA A 515 12.28 -36.82 15.63
N MET A 516 11.54 -35.78 16.01
CA MET A 516 12.13 -34.58 16.63
C MET A 516 12.82 -34.89 17.97
N ARG A 517 12.29 -35.81 18.74
CA ARG A 517 12.92 -36.21 20.02
C ARG A 517 14.23 -36.97 19.81
N GLU A 518 14.28 -37.81 18.77
CA GLU A 518 15.43 -38.62 18.45
C GLU A 518 16.55 -37.84 17.77
N TYR A 519 16.19 -37.02 16.75
CA TYR A 519 17.18 -36.38 15.86
C TYR A 519 17.61 -34.98 16.31
N ILE A 520 16.80 -34.26 17.12
CA ILE A 520 17.14 -32.92 17.64
C ILE A 520 16.94 -32.85 19.17
N PRO A 521 17.61 -33.76 19.98
CA PRO A 521 17.38 -33.84 21.43
C PRO A 521 17.77 -32.55 22.16
N GLU A 522 18.80 -31.83 21.69
CA GLU A 522 19.31 -30.61 22.34
C GLU A 522 18.46 -29.38 22.08
N THR A 523 17.59 -29.42 21.07
CA THR A 523 16.67 -28.33 20.76
C THR A 523 15.51 -28.29 21.75
N THR A 524 15.25 -27.15 22.36
CA THR A 524 14.07 -26.93 23.22
C THR A 524 12.83 -26.84 22.32
N LYS A 525 11.79 -27.61 22.64
CA LYS A 525 10.58 -27.70 21.83
C LYS A 525 9.38 -27.20 22.64
N LEU A 526 8.66 -26.20 22.09
CA LEU A 526 7.38 -25.74 22.62
C LEU A 526 6.28 -26.13 21.66
N ILE A 527 5.35 -26.95 22.11
CA ILE A 527 4.23 -27.49 21.30
C ILE A 527 2.94 -26.94 21.87
N ILE A 528 2.36 -25.95 21.18
CA ILE A 528 1.00 -25.52 21.46
C ILE A 528 0.06 -26.43 20.71
N ALA A 529 -0.84 -27.08 21.43
CA ALA A 529 -1.83 -27.96 20.86
C ALA A 529 -3.22 -27.75 21.47
N GLN A 530 -4.23 -28.06 20.67
CA GLN A 530 -5.61 -28.14 21.14
C GLN A 530 -5.95 -29.54 21.60
N ARG A 531 -5.21 -30.56 21.10
CA ARG A 531 -5.38 -31.97 21.47
C ARG A 531 -4.40 -32.37 22.57
N THR A 532 -4.89 -33.00 23.63
CA THR A 532 -4.05 -33.51 24.69
C THR A 532 -3.07 -34.58 24.19
N ALA A 533 -3.50 -35.44 23.24
CA ALA A 533 -2.65 -36.46 22.63
C ALA A 533 -1.38 -35.91 21.96
N SER A 534 -1.36 -34.63 21.52
CA SER A 534 -0.17 -34.01 20.91
C SER A 534 0.90 -33.57 21.95
N VAL A 535 0.58 -33.58 23.23
CA VAL A 535 1.49 -33.13 24.31
C VAL A 535 1.63 -34.11 25.46
N GLU A 536 0.94 -35.24 25.42
CA GLU A 536 0.99 -36.25 26.51
C GLU A 536 2.40 -36.77 26.82
N ASP A 537 3.23 -36.83 25.80
CA ASP A 537 4.61 -37.29 25.86
C ASP A 537 5.63 -36.14 26.08
N ALA A 538 5.16 -34.91 26.34
CA ALA A 538 6.01 -33.80 26.71
C ALA A 538 6.60 -33.99 28.13
N ASP A 539 7.82 -33.44 28.35
CA ASP A 539 8.47 -33.52 29.67
C ASP A 539 7.66 -32.79 30.74
N ARG A 540 7.08 -31.63 30.35
CA ARG A 540 6.11 -30.87 31.16
C ARG A 540 5.03 -30.26 30.27
N ILE A 541 3.86 -30.10 30.84
CA ILE A 541 2.73 -29.46 30.21
C ILE A 541 2.35 -28.21 31.01
N ILE A 542 2.14 -27.09 30.32
CA ILE A 542 1.70 -25.82 30.88
C ILE A 542 0.23 -25.65 30.55
N ILE A 543 -0.58 -25.38 31.56
CA ILE A 543 -1.99 -25.05 31.40
C ILE A 543 -2.16 -23.55 31.49
N MET A 544 -2.62 -22.96 30.36
CA MET A 544 -2.90 -21.54 30.26
C MET A 544 -4.39 -21.27 30.42
N ASP A 545 -4.74 -20.36 31.32
CA ASP A 545 -6.12 -19.88 31.47
C ASP A 545 -6.15 -18.36 31.73
N GLY A 546 -7.01 -17.63 31.02
CA GLY A 546 -7.19 -16.19 31.19
C GLY A 546 -5.89 -15.35 31.13
N GLY A 547 -4.88 -15.78 30.35
CA GLY A 547 -3.60 -15.08 30.24
C GLY A 547 -2.62 -15.35 31.39
N ARG A 548 -2.88 -16.36 32.22
CA ARG A 548 -2.03 -16.80 33.33
C ARG A 548 -1.65 -18.29 33.22
N ILE A 549 -0.58 -18.69 33.87
CA ILE A 549 -0.26 -20.11 34.05
C ILE A 549 -1.09 -20.64 35.20
N SER A 550 -2.00 -21.56 34.90
CA SER A 550 -2.86 -22.19 35.90
C SER A 550 -2.15 -23.35 36.59
N ALA A 551 -1.38 -24.15 35.85
CA ALA A 551 -0.62 -25.27 36.38
C ALA A 551 0.54 -25.66 35.46
N VAL A 552 1.58 -26.31 36.02
CA VAL A 552 2.67 -26.91 35.27
C VAL A 552 2.95 -28.27 35.88
N GLY A 553 3.07 -29.34 35.07
CA GLY A 553 3.34 -30.68 35.53
C GLY A 553 3.44 -31.69 34.40
N THR A 554 3.69 -32.92 34.69
CA THR A 554 3.63 -34.04 33.74
C THR A 554 2.16 -34.39 33.42
N HIS A 555 1.93 -35.10 32.33
CA HIS A 555 0.59 -35.61 31.97
C HIS A 555 -0.10 -36.30 33.17
N SER A 556 0.59 -37.20 33.84
CA SER A 556 0.03 -37.96 34.95
C SER A 556 -0.30 -37.09 36.18
N GLU A 557 0.56 -36.13 36.52
CA GLU A 557 0.33 -35.18 37.61
C GLU A 557 -0.86 -34.26 37.35
N LEU A 558 -0.96 -33.73 36.14
CA LEU A 558 -2.05 -32.83 35.76
C LEU A 558 -3.39 -33.56 35.65
N LEU A 559 -3.38 -34.81 35.16
CA LEU A 559 -4.60 -35.61 35.08
C LEU A 559 -5.14 -35.95 36.49
N ALA A 560 -4.25 -36.11 37.48
CA ALA A 560 -4.64 -36.36 38.86
C ALA A 560 -5.11 -35.11 39.61
N ASN A 561 -4.44 -33.95 39.39
CA ASN A 561 -4.53 -32.78 40.28
C ASN A 561 -5.13 -31.52 39.64
N ASN A 562 -5.31 -31.47 38.31
CA ASN A 562 -5.81 -30.25 37.63
C ASN A 562 -7.17 -30.51 36.95
N GLU A 563 -8.20 -29.83 37.40
CA GLU A 563 -9.57 -30.00 36.89
C GLU A 563 -9.70 -29.58 35.41
N ILE A 564 -9.05 -28.49 35.01
CA ILE A 564 -9.10 -27.97 33.61
C ILE A 564 -8.50 -29.02 32.67
N TYR A 565 -7.32 -29.56 32.99
CA TYR A 565 -6.66 -30.58 32.18
C TYR A 565 -7.50 -31.86 32.09
N LYS A 566 -8.04 -32.31 33.22
CA LYS A 566 -8.91 -33.48 33.29
C LYS A 566 -10.18 -33.32 32.49
N GLU A 567 -10.80 -32.15 32.50
CA GLU A 567 -11.99 -31.85 31.71
C GLU A 567 -11.68 -31.91 30.23
N ILE A 568 -10.60 -31.21 29.76
CA ILE A 568 -10.17 -31.24 28.38
C ILE A 568 -9.88 -32.66 27.90
N TYR A 569 -9.10 -33.43 28.69
CA TYR A 569 -8.73 -34.81 28.40
C TYR A 569 -9.97 -35.73 28.29
N THR A 570 -10.87 -35.64 29.27
CA THR A 570 -12.06 -36.48 29.34
C THR A 570 -13.03 -36.15 28.19
N SER A 571 -13.17 -34.88 27.86
CA SER A 571 -14.06 -34.45 26.74
C SER A 571 -13.56 -34.95 25.38
N GLN A 572 -12.23 -34.96 25.19
CA GLN A 572 -11.62 -35.44 23.93
C GLN A 572 -11.66 -36.96 23.80
N ASN A 573 -11.45 -37.70 24.89
CA ASN A 573 -11.49 -39.17 24.87
C ASN A 573 -12.93 -39.74 24.82
N LYS A 574 -13.90 -39.04 25.39
CA LYS A 574 -15.33 -39.45 25.25
C LYS A 574 -15.84 -39.24 23.80
N ALA A 575 -15.38 -38.24 23.10
CA ALA A 575 -15.71 -38.03 21.69
C ALA A 575 -15.12 -39.12 20.76
N GLY A 576 -13.93 -39.65 21.09
CA GLY A 576 -13.30 -40.72 20.32
C GLY A 576 -13.89 -42.12 20.56
N ALA A 577 -14.58 -42.36 21.71
CA ALA A 577 -15.24 -43.63 22.00
C ALA A 577 -16.65 -43.76 21.43
N GLY A 578 -17.22 -42.70 20.88
CA GLY A 578 -18.53 -42.67 20.25
C GLY A 578 -18.57 -42.99 18.75
N ASP A 579 -17.40 -43.04 18.10
CA ASP A 579 -17.29 -43.34 16.65
C ASP A 579 -16.98 -44.82 16.34
N GLU A 580 -16.98 -45.70 17.37
CA GLU A 580 -16.74 -47.15 17.23
C GLU A 580 -18.00 -48.01 17.51
N GLU A 581 -19.23 -47.43 17.58
CA GLU A 581 -20.48 -48.19 17.61
C GLU A 581 -21.27 -48.06 16.30
#